data_48d2036022206828d204664cc3e7c93f
#
_entry.id   48d2036022206828d204664cc3e7c93f
#
_cell.length_a   1.000
_cell.length_b   1.000
_cell.length_c   1.000
_cell.angle_alpha   90.00
_cell.angle_beta   90.00
_cell.angle_gamma   90.00
#
_symmetry.space_group_name_H-M   'P 1'
#
loop_
_entity.id
_entity.type
_entity.pdbx_description
1 polymer ?
#
loop_
_entity_poly.entity_id
_entity_poly.type
_entity_poly.pdbx_seq_one_letter_code
_entity_poly.pdbx_strand_id
1 'polypeptide(L)'
;NMLLNTPSCLVDLLTGEELVADQSHLITCLTSVAPSKTGGEVFNGFLDQVTVGDETLKSFLQVLLGSVLSGAVERHWIAFFIGSGANGKSTLMDVIKWVLGDYAAQIKSETLMSQTQHSANANPDIMRLRGKRLVLSSEISKSAYLDDEKVKSLTGDATITARNLYSGE
;
A
#
# COMPACT_ATOMS: atom_id res chain seq x y z
N ASN A 1 7.98 -11.55 -0.12
CA ASN A 1 9.36 -11.12 -0.02
C ASN A 1 9.54 -10.23 1.21
N MET A 2 10.41 -10.64 2.13
CA MET A 2 10.67 -9.93 3.40
C MET A 2 11.86 -8.96 3.31
N LEU A 3 12.40 -8.73 2.11
CA LEU A 3 13.45 -7.74 1.88
C LEU A 3 12.85 -6.41 1.41
N LEU A 4 13.26 -5.30 2.01
CA LEU A 4 12.84 -3.94 1.64
C LEU A 4 14.06 -3.16 1.13
N ASN A 5 14.03 -2.77 -0.13
CA ASN A 5 15.12 -1.99 -0.72
C ASN A 5 14.92 -0.49 -0.44
N THR A 6 15.98 0.15 0.05
CA THR A 6 15.98 1.57 0.43
C THR A 6 17.17 2.28 -0.24
N PRO A 7 17.21 3.61 -0.28
CA PRO A 7 18.31 4.35 -0.88
C PRO A 7 19.70 4.07 -0.30
N SER A 8 19.79 3.58 0.94
CA SER A 8 21.08 3.34 1.60
C SER A 8 21.42 1.87 1.77
N CYS A 9 20.42 0.98 1.88
CA CYS A 9 20.62 -0.42 2.20
C CYS A 9 19.40 -1.25 1.81
N LEU A 10 19.58 -2.57 1.86
CA LEU A 10 18.51 -3.55 1.80
C LEU A 10 18.18 -3.97 3.24
N VAL A 11 16.94 -3.83 3.68
CA VAL A 11 16.52 -4.21 5.03
C VAL A 11 15.88 -5.58 5.00
N ASP A 12 16.38 -6.50 5.81
CA ASP A 12 15.68 -7.75 6.12
C ASP A 12 14.61 -7.47 7.18
N LEU A 13 13.35 -7.56 6.79
CA LEU A 13 12.21 -7.25 7.67
C LEU A 13 11.96 -8.31 8.75
N LEU A 14 12.60 -9.49 8.67
CA LEU A 14 12.50 -10.53 9.70
C LEU A 14 13.46 -10.26 10.85
N THR A 15 14.68 -9.82 10.52
CA THR A 15 15.75 -9.61 11.50
C THR A 15 15.96 -8.15 11.86
N GLY A 16 15.54 -7.23 10.98
CA GLY A 16 15.83 -5.79 11.05
C GLY A 16 17.27 -5.45 10.63
N GLU A 17 18.02 -6.40 10.07
CA GLU A 17 19.40 -6.19 9.63
C GLU A 17 19.45 -5.39 8.33
N GLU A 18 20.45 -4.51 8.25
CA GLU A 18 20.78 -3.75 7.04
C GLU A 18 21.82 -4.54 6.22
N LEU A 19 21.45 -4.88 5.00
CA LEU A 19 22.26 -5.66 4.07
C LEU A 19 22.70 -4.76 2.91
N VAL A 20 23.77 -5.14 2.24
CA VAL A 20 24.19 -4.50 1.00
C VAL A 20 23.25 -4.93 -0.13
N ALA A 21 22.70 -3.97 -0.86
CA ALA A 21 21.87 -4.27 -2.03
C ALA A 21 22.75 -4.84 -3.15
N ASP A 22 22.32 -5.96 -3.73
CA ASP A 22 22.98 -6.65 -4.82
C ASP A 22 21.99 -7.03 -5.92
N GLN A 23 22.46 -7.11 -7.16
CA GLN A 23 21.62 -7.46 -8.32
C GLN A 23 21.00 -8.85 -8.23
N SER A 24 21.62 -9.78 -7.50
CA SER A 24 21.10 -11.12 -7.27
C SER A 24 19.78 -11.15 -6.51
N HIS A 25 19.46 -10.09 -5.75
CA HIS A 25 18.18 -9.96 -5.06
C HIS A 25 17.00 -9.68 -6.01
N LEU A 26 17.25 -9.27 -7.26
CA LEU A 26 16.25 -9.01 -8.30
C LEU A 26 15.12 -8.05 -7.83
N ILE A 27 15.46 -7.07 -6.98
CA ILE A 27 14.50 -6.09 -6.45
C ILE A 27 14.66 -4.80 -7.25
N THR A 28 13.59 -4.37 -7.91
CA THR A 28 13.54 -3.17 -8.75
C THR A 28 12.82 -2.00 -8.10
N CYS A 29 12.08 -2.25 -7.01
CA CYS A 29 11.38 -1.22 -6.26
C CYS A 29 12.31 -0.60 -5.20
N LEU A 30 12.09 0.68 -4.91
CA LEU A 30 12.86 1.46 -3.94
C LEU A 30 11.92 2.30 -3.08
N THR A 31 12.20 2.40 -1.77
CA THR A 31 11.55 3.41 -0.93
C THR A 31 12.09 4.81 -1.24
N SER A 32 11.34 5.86 -0.94
CA SER A 32 11.83 7.24 -1.15
C SER A 32 12.84 7.68 -0.10
N VAL A 33 12.92 7.00 1.02
CA VAL A 33 13.78 7.36 2.16
C VAL A 33 14.51 6.14 2.69
N ALA A 34 15.70 6.39 3.26
CA ALA A 34 16.44 5.39 4.01
C ALA A 34 15.87 5.24 5.43
N PRO A 35 16.07 4.08 6.09
CA PRO A 35 15.74 3.92 7.49
C PRO A 35 16.57 4.89 8.35
N SER A 36 15.96 5.41 9.41
CA SER A 36 16.63 6.29 10.37
C SER A 36 16.18 5.96 11.79
N LYS A 37 17.09 6.10 12.73
CA LYS A 37 16.81 5.96 14.18
C LYS A 37 16.36 7.28 14.82
N THR A 38 16.37 8.37 14.05
CA THR A 38 16.04 9.73 14.52
C THR A 38 14.96 10.35 13.67
N GLY A 39 14.32 11.41 14.15
CA GLY A 39 13.34 12.20 13.39
C GLY A 39 11.90 11.67 13.46
N GLY A 40 11.62 10.69 14.32
CA GLY A 40 10.27 10.15 14.51
C GLY A 40 9.33 11.01 15.34
N GLU A 41 9.85 12.05 16.03
CA GLU A 41 9.09 12.84 17.00
C GLU A 41 7.92 13.57 16.37
N VAL A 42 8.12 14.17 15.19
CA VAL A 42 7.08 14.91 14.48
C VAL A 42 5.96 13.97 14.04
N PHE A 43 6.32 12.79 13.49
CA PHE A 43 5.34 11.79 13.07
C PHE A 43 4.58 11.19 14.25
N ASN A 44 5.26 10.91 15.37
CA ASN A 44 4.61 10.46 16.59
C ASN A 44 3.64 11.49 17.14
N GLY A 45 4.04 12.77 17.20
CA GLY A 45 3.15 13.87 17.59
C GLY A 45 1.92 14.01 16.68
N PHE A 46 2.11 13.81 15.37
CA PHE A 46 0.99 13.76 14.43
C PHE A 46 0.06 12.58 14.73
N LEU A 47 0.61 11.38 15.00
CA LEU A 47 -0.21 10.22 15.37
C LEU A 47 -0.99 10.47 16.67
N ASP A 48 -0.35 11.05 17.70
CA ASP A 48 -1.02 11.39 18.95
C ASP A 48 -2.20 12.35 18.72
N GLN A 49 -2.02 13.32 17.83
CA GLN A 49 -3.07 14.27 17.48
C GLN A 49 -4.24 13.61 16.74
N VAL A 50 -3.97 12.78 15.73
CA VAL A 50 -5.03 12.18 14.90
C VAL A 50 -5.75 11.02 15.59
N THR A 51 -5.10 10.35 16.56
CA THR A 51 -5.71 9.32 17.41
C THR A 51 -6.33 9.90 18.68
N VAL A 52 -6.20 11.21 18.90
CA VAL A 52 -6.69 11.91 20.13
C VAL A 52 -6.11 11.26 21.40
N GLY A 53 -4.87 10.77 21.33
CA GLY A 53 -4.18 10.09 22.44
C GLY A 53 -4.66 8.67 22.72
N ASP A 54 -5.44 8.06 21.82
CA ASP A 54 -5.81 6.64 21.93
C ASP A 54 -4.62 5.74 21.56
N GLU A 55 -3.93 5.24 22.59
CA GLU A 55 -2.77 4.37 22.44
C GLU A 55 -3.09 3.03 21.78
N THR A 56 -4.33 2.54 21.91
CA THR A 56 -4.76 1.30 21.24
C THR A 56 -4.86 1.51 19.74
N LEU A 57 -5.49 2.61 19.32
CA LEU A 57 -5.58 2.98 17.91
C LEU A 57 -4.20 3.29 17.32
N LYS A 58 -3.34 3.97 18.07
CA LYS A 58 -1.96 4.25 17.65
C LYS A 58 -1.16 2.96 17.43
N SER A 59 -1.23 2.02 18.38
CA SER A 59 -0.58 0.71 18.25
C SER A 59 -1.15 -0.09 17.09
N PHE A 60 -2.46 -0.05 16.87
CA PHE A 60 -3.09 -0.68 15.72
C PHE A 60 -2.57 -0.10 14.39
N LEU A 61 -2.49 1.23 14.28
CA LEU A 61 -1.94 1.90 13.10
C LEU A 61 -0.47 1.52 12.86
N GLN A 62 0.33 1.40 13.92
CA GLN A 62 1.73 0.97 13.81
C GLN A 62 1.83 -0.44 13.23
N VAL A 63 1.03 -1.38 13.73
CA VAL A 63 1.00 -2.76 13.21
C VAL A 63 0.50 -2.79 11.77
N LEU A 64 -0.58 -2.06 11.47
CA LEU A 64 -1.14 -1.96 10.12
C LEU A 64 -0.11 -1.42 9.13
N LEU A 65 0.55 -0.30 9.45
CA LEU A 65 1.57 0.32 8.61
C LEU A 65 2.83 -0.53 8.53
N GLY A 66 3.20 -1.22 9.59
CA GLY A 66 4.29 -2.20 9.58
C GLY A 66 4.01 -3.38 8.65
N SER A 67 2.76 -3.85 8.61
CA SER A 67 2.37 -4.98 7.74
C SER A 67 2.50 -4.67 6.25
N VAL A 68 2.33 -3.40 5.83
CA VAL A 68 2.51 -3.02 4.43
C VAL A 68 3.97 -2.93 3.97
N LEU A 69 4.93 -3.01 4.89
CA LEU A 69 6.35 -3.13 4.52
C LEU A 69 6.67 -4.52 3.97
N SER A 70 5.92 -5.54 4.39
CA SER A 70 6.09 -6.90 3.91
C SER A 70 5.53 -7.07 2.49
N GLY A 71 6.23 -7.81 1.66
CA GLY A 71 5.72 -8.26 0.36
C GLY A 71 4.99 -9.60 0.43
N ALA A 72 4.75 -10.14 1.64
CA ALA A 72 4.01 -11.37 1.85
C ALA A 72 2.52 -11.07 2.05
N VAL A 73 1.67 -11.80 1.34
CA VAL A 73 0.21 -11.72 1.52
C VAL A 73 -0.19 -12.85 2.48
N GLU A 74 -0.08 -12.57 3.78
CA GLU A 74 -0.45 -13.55 4.82
C GLU A 74 -1.92 -13.48 5.20
N ARG A 75 -2.54 -12.33 4.99
CA ARG A 75 -3.94 -12.07 5.34
C ARG A 75 -4.63 -11.29 4.23
N HIS A 76 -5.83 -11.71 3.89
CA HIS A 76 -6.67 -11.07 2.88
C HIS A 76 -7.53 -10.00 3.54
N TRP A 77 -7.05 -8.76 3.58
CA TRP A 77 -7.78 -7.66 4.21
C TRP A 77 -7.75 -6.38 3.35
N ILE A 78 -8.73 -5.55 3.58
CA ILE A 78 -8.81 -4.19 3.08
C ILE A 78 -9.12 -3.26 4.25
N ALA A 79 -8.41 -2.16 4.38
CA ALA A 79 -8.63 -1.18 5.43
C ALA A 79 -9.49 -0.02 4.93
N PHE A 80 -10.54 0.31 5.66
CA PHE A 80 -11.39 1.47 5.40
C PHE A 80 -11.10 2.55 6.45
N PHE A 81 -10.58 3.70 6.00
CA PHE A 81 -10.37 4.86 6.83
C PHE A 81 -11.59 5.77 6.75
N ILE A 82 -12.46 5.70 7.75
CA ILE A 82 -13.74 6.43 7.78
C ILE A 82 -13.64 7.59 8.78
N GLY A 83 -14.21 8.74 8.44
CA GLY A 83 -14.26 9.90 9.34
C GLY A 83 -14.81 11.15 8.66
N SER A 84 -15.17 12.12 9.47
CA SER A 84 -15.91 13.35 9.11
C SER A 84 -15.14 14.40 8.30
N GLY A 85 -13.93 14.12 7.84
CA GLY A 85 -13.06 15.09 7.16
C GLY A 85 -12.13 15.84 8.14
N ALA A 86 -11.08 16.45 7.59
CA ALA A 86 -10.08 17.25 8.32
C ALA A 86 -9.45 16.58 9.57
N ASN A 87 -9.35 15.26 9.57
CA ASN A 87 -8.87 14.43 10.69
C ASN A 87 -7.56 13.67 10.37
N GLY A 88 -6.78 14.14 9.41
CA GLY A 88 -5.44 13.63 9.13
C GLY A 88 -5.37 12.34 8.28
N LYS A 89 -6.48 11.72 7.88
CA LYS A 89 -6.46 10.47 7.07
C LYS A 89 -5.65 10.62 5.78
N SER A 90 -5.95 11.63 4.99
CA SER A 90 -5.27 11.86 3.71
C SER A 90 -3.79 12.16 3.93
N THR A 91 -3.47 12.98 4.94
CA THR A 91 -2.09 13.30 5.31
C THR A 91 -1.31 12.03 5.68
N LEU A 92 -1.91 11.14 6.49
CA LEU A 92 -1.29 9.87 6.84
C LEU A 92 -0.99 9.02 5.60
N MET A 93 -1.99 8.88 4.72
CA MET A 93 -1.84 8.07 3.50
C MET A 93 -0.81 8.67 2.54
N ASP A 94 -0.77 9.98 2.39
CA ASP A 94 0.19 10.67 1.53
C ASP A 94 1.63 10.50 2.05
N VAL A 95 1.83 10.62 3.36
CA VAL A 95 3.14 10.39 3.98
C VAL A 95 3.59 8.94 3.76
N ILE A 96 2.74 7.96 4.04
CA ILE A 96 3.09 6.54 3.88
C ILE A 96 3.35 6.19 2.42
N LYS A 97 2.52 6.68 1.51
CA LYS A 97 2.73 6.52 0.07
C LYS A 97 4.08 7.11 -0.36
N TRP A 98 4.41 8.29 0.12
CA TRP A 98 5.69 8.93 -0.19
C TRP A 98 6.87 8.13 0.38
N VAL A 99 6.81 7.69 1.63
CA VAL A 99 7.86 6.88 2.26
C VAL A 99 8.09 5.58 1.48
N LEU A 100 7.02 4.89 1.10
CA LEU A 100 7.09 3.61 0.39
C LEU A 100 7.59 3.74 -1.06
N GLY A 101 7.51 4.92 -1.66
CA GLY A 101 8.00 5.15 -3.02
C GLY A 101 7.44 4.17 -4.03
N ASP A 102 8.33 3.41 -4.69
CA ASP A 102 7.93 2.43 -5.71
C ASP A 102 7.07 1.28 -5.17
N TYR A 103 7.06 1.03 -3.87
CA TYR A 103 6.24 -0.03 -3.27
C TYR A 103 4.77 0.37 -3.09
N ALA A 104 4.42 1.65 -3.25
CA ALA A 104 3.05 2.12 -3.17
C ALA A 104 2.46 2.44 -4.54
N ALA A 105 1.15 2.27 -4.67
CA ALA A 105 0.39 2.71 -5.83
C ALA A 105 -0.95 3.33 -5.40
N GLN A 106 -1.50 4.15 -6.26
CA GLN A 106 -2.85 4.67 -6.11
C GLN A 106 -3.66 4.29 -7.34
N ILE A 107 -4.87 3.78 -7.09
CA ILE A 107 -5.85 3.43 -8.12
C ILE A 107 -7.10 4.28 -7.96
N LYS A 108 -7.87 4.33 -9.02
CA LYS A 108 -9.20 4.95 -8.97
C LYS A 108 -10.16 4.05 -8.20
N SER A 109 -11.10 4.65 -7.46
CA SER A 109 -12.12 3.87 -6.75
C SER A 109 -13.00 3.04 -7.70
N GLU A 110 -13.23 3.51 -8.91
CA GLU A 110 -14.00 2.82 -9.94
C GLU A 110 -13.39 1.44 -10.30
N THR A 111 -12.08 1.28 -10.09
CA THR A 111 -11.39 -0.01 -10.31
C THR A 111 -11.91 -1.09 -9.36
N LEU A 112 -12.35 -0.72 -8.16
CA LEU A 112 -12.88 -1.62 -7.13
C LEU A 112 -14.40 -1.73 -7.15
N MET A 113 -15.09 -0.95 -7.99
CA MET A 113 -16.55 -0.90 -8.01
C MET A 113 -17.16 -1.86 -9.03
N SER A 114 -18.37 -2.32 -8.71
CA SER A 114 -19.23 -3.04 -9.66
C SER A 114 -19.57 -2.13 -10.82
N GLN A 115 -19.24 -2.55 -12.03
CA GLN A 115 -19.61 -1.85 -13.26
C GLN A 115 -20.82 -2.53 -13.90
N THR A 116 -21.80 -1.73 -14.32
CA THR A 116 -23.00 -2.22 -15.03
C THR A 116 -22.70 -2.76 -16.42
N GLN A 117 -21.52 -2.52 -16.96
CA GLN A 117 -21.06 -3.10 -18.22
C GLN A 117 -19.74 -3.83 -17.99
N HIS A 118 -19.73 -5.13 -18.20
CA HIS A 118 -18.53 -5.95 -18.31
C HIS A 118 -17.79 -5.57 -19.61
N SER A 119 -17.04 -4.47 -19.58
CA SER A 119 -16.07 -4.24 -20.64
C SER A 119 -14.89 -5.19 -20.39
N ALA A 120 -14.70 -6.15 -21.30
CA ALA A 120 -13.50 -6.98 -21.36
C ALA A 120 -12.23 -6.16 -21.69
N ASN A 121 -12.22 -4.90 -21.28
CA ASN A 121 -11.17 -3.94 -21.60
C ASN A 121 -9.98 -4.14 -20.67
N ALA A 122 -8.80 -4.02 -21.27
CA ALA A 122 -7.54 -3.94 -20.53
C ALA A 122 -7.67 -2.98 -19.36
N ASN A 123 -7.27 -3.43 -18.15
CA ASN A 123 -7.29 -2.57 -16.96
C ASN A 123 -5.86 -2.17 -16.60
N PRO A 124 -5.39 -1.00 -17.11
CA PRO A 124 -4.02 -0.54 -16.87
C PRO A 124 -3.74 -0.26 -15.40
N ASP A 125 -4.77 -0.01 -14.58
CA ASP A 125 -4.59 0.21 -13.15
C ASP A 125 -4.15 -1.09 -12.46
N ILE A 126 -4.68 -2.25 -12.86
CA ILE A 126 -4.26 -3.55 -12.30
C ILE A 126 -2.80 -3.85 -12.68
N MET A 127 -2.38 -3.52 -13.90
CA MET A 127 -0.98 -3.73 -14.31
C MET A 127 0.02 -2.94 -13.45
N ARG A 128 -0.37 -1.78 -12.95
CA ARG A 128 0.46 -0.94 -12.07
C ARG A 128 0.63 -1.54 -10.66
N LEU A 129 -0.18 -2.54 -10.31
CA LEU A 129 -0.12 -3.15 -8.97
C LEU A 129 1.02 -4.16 -8.83
N ARG A 130 1.64 -4.57 -9.92
CA ARG A 130 2.76 -5.52 -9.88
C ARG A 130 3.88 -5.03 -8.98
N GLY A 131 4.26 -5.83 -7.98
CA GLY A 131 5.33 -5.50 -7.02
C GLY A 131 4.95 -4.46 -5.96
N LYS A 132 3.70 -4.00 -5.94
CA LYS A 132 3.23 -3.04 -4.92
C LYS A 132 2.87 -3.76 -3.63
N ARG A 133 3.19 -3.11 -2.51
CA ARG A 133 2.91 -3.58 -1.14
C ARG A 133 1.76 -2.81 -0.49
N LEU A 134 1.54 -1.57 -0.97
CA LEU A 134 0.42 -0.74 -0.56
C LEU A 134 -0.31 -0.22 -1.79
N VAL A 135 -1.61 -0.46 -1.83
CA VAL A 135 -2.48 0.11 -2.86
C VAL A 135 -3.52 0.97 -2.18
N LEU A 136 -3.53 2.25 -2.53
CA LEU A 136 -4.48 3.22 -2.02
C LEU A 136 -5.57 3.46 -3.05
N SER A 137 -6.79 3.58 -2.59
CA SER A 137 -7.93 4.06 -3.39
C SER A 137 -8.44 5.37 -2.82
N SER A 138 -8.84 6.27 -3.70
CA SER A 138 -9.52 7.50 -3.32
C SER A 138 -10.94 7.23 -2.80
N GLU A 139 -11.63 8.29 -2.41
CA GLU A 139 -12.98 8.22 -1.85
C GLU A 139 -13.95 7.40 -2.70
N ILE A 140 -14.72 6.56 -2.03
CA ILE A 140 -15.80 5.78 -2.62
C ILE A 140 -17.07 6.59 -2.53
N SER A 141 -17.79 6.76 -3.65
CA SER A 141 -19.08 7.46 -3.63
C SER A 141 -20.11 6.68 -2.79
N LYS A 142 -21.00 7.40 -2.09
CA LYS A 142 -22.01 6.80 -1.19
C LYS A 142 -22.97 5.83 -1.90
N SER A 143 -23.10 5.93 -3.21
CA SER A 143 -23.98 5.09 -4.04
C SER A 143 -23.24 3.95 -4.75
N ALA A 144 -21.94 3.81 -4.56
CA ALA A 144 -21.15 2.79 -5.23
C ALA A 144 -21.13 1.50 -4.40
N TYR A 145 -21.18 0.37 -5.10
CA TYR A 145 -21.03 -0.96 -4.51
C TYR A 145 -19.67 -1.55 -4.90
N LEU A 146 -18.98 -2.12 -3.93
CA LEU A 146 -17.76 -2.85 -4.20
C LEU A 146 -18.05 -4.09 -5.05
N ASP A 147 -17.15 -4.39 -5.94
CA ASP A 147 -17.14 -5.64 -6.68
C ASP A 147 -16.42 -6.70 -5.83
N ASP A 148 -17.18 -7.55 -5.18
CA ASP A 148 -16.68 -8.59 -4.27
C ASP A 148 -15.66 -9.50 -4.93
N GLU A 149 -15.86 -9.85 -6.20
CA GLU A 149 -14.98 -10.72 -6.95
C GLU A 149 -13.63 -10.05 -7.21
N LYS A 150 -13.64 -8.80 -7.64
CA LYS A 150 -12.41 -8.01 -7.82
C LYS A 150 -11.67 -7.78 -6.51
N VAL A 151 -12.38 -7.45 -5.43
CA VAL A 151 -11.77 -7.25 -4.12
C VAL A 151 -11.10 -8.55 -3.65
N LYS A 152 -11.77 -9.68 -3.74
CA LYS A 152 -11.21 -10.99 -3.39
C LYS A 152 -9.99 -11.33 -4.22
N SER A 153 -10.06 -11.14 -5.54
CA SER A 153 -8.94 -11.38 -6.43
C SER A 153 -7.74 -10.49 -6.10
N LEU A 154 -7.94 -9.20 -5.88
CA LEU A 154 -6.86 -8.26 -5.57
C LEU A 154 -6.22 -8.47 -4.19
N THR A 155 -6.96 -9.03 -3.23
CA THR A 155 -6.47 -9.24 -1.87
C THR A 155 -6.01 -10.66 -1.58
N GLY A 156 -6.44 -11.64 -2.37
CA GLY A 156 -6.31 -13.05 -2.03
C GLY A 156 -5.73 -13.97 -3.09
N ASP A 157 -5.80 -13.63 -4.36
CA ASP A 157 -5.33 -14.51 -5.40
C ASP A 157 -3.79 -14.52 -5.49
N ALA A 158 -3.21 -15.70 -5.67
CA ALA A 158 -1.77 -15.87 -5.85
C ALA A 158 -1.27 -15.21 -7.15
N THR A 159 -2.13 -15.07 -8.15
CA THR A 159 -1.83 -14.45 -9.45
C THR A 159 -3.03 -13.67 -9.95
N ILE A 160 -2.79 -12.45 -10.40
CA ILE A 160 -3.79 -11.62 -11.04
C ILE A 160 -3.45 -11.50 -12.52
N THR A 161 -4.39 -11.90 -13.38
CA THR A 161 -4.22 -11.75 -14.83
C THR A 161 -4.71 -10.37 -15.24
N ALA A 162 -3.83 -9.58 -15.86
CA ALA A 162 -4.18 -8.28 -16.40
C ALA A 162 -3.53 -8.07 -17.77
N ARG A 163 -4.21 -7.34 -18.63
CA ARG A 163 -3.75 -7.01 -19.98
C ARG A 163 -3.48 -5.51 -20.09
N ASN A 164 -2.36 -5.15 -20.70
CA ASN A 164 -2.03 -3.76 -21.00
C ASN A 164 -2.73 -3.32 -22.30
N LEU A 165 -3.03 -2.01 -22.40
CA LEU A 165 -3.47 -1.41 -23.66
C LEU A 165 -2.25 -1.36 -24.61
N TYR A 166 -2.43 -1.84 -25.84
CA TYR A 166 -1.40 -1.76 -26.90
C TYR A 166 -0.11 -2.59 -26.68
N SER A 167 -0.03 -3.49 -25.70
CA SER A 167 1.04 -4.49 -25.70
C SER A 167 0.61 -5.62 -26.65
N GLY A 168 1.31 -5.77 -27.77
CA GLY A 168 1.31 -7.02 -28.53
C GLY A 168 1.75 -8.17 -27.62
N GLU A 169 1.29 -9.37 -27.92
CA GLU A 169 1.67 -10.60 -27.23
C GLU A 169 3.18 -10.77 -27.13
#